data_c0b2d6f0aa1c8874ac167fa36a0085e6
#
_entry.id   c0b2d6f0aa1c8874ac167fa36a0085e6
#
_cell.length_a   1.000
_cell.length_b   1.000
_cell.length_c   1.000
_cell.angle_alpha   90.00
_cell.angle_beta   90.00
_cell.angle_gamma   90.00
#
_symmetry.space_group_name_H-M   'P 1'
#
loop_
_entity.id
_entity.type
_entity.pdbx_description
1 polymer ?
#
loop_
_entity_poly.entity_id
_entity_poly.type
_entity_poly.pdbx_seq_one_letter_code
_entity_poly.pdbx_strand_id
1 'polypeptide(L)'
;MNYTITSVLPRLRSDIAMMKHVHMNEEYLLMYDPLRYSPAPVILGLSGLQLIDKLGNEDQLTCVEIANVTYNGEINPHDILDVVLQLSERCFLMDDEYFKRKEDVDTTFRISAIREPFCLGTVYPETTEAAISMLDDIKGMTEQRASASLSGIIIPHVELSEGTHAYSSAIRALEASTKPDLVIMFGTSHYGGEGRFIMTEKDYVTPLGRTKTNTELINLLHASSTQGLTHNDAQHRYDHSIEMVLLLLQYAYGAEQFTLLPVLVNSLHDRFGSPDAINDEGIDEFLAIIKQYVKESNQRVLFVSSGDLSHIGRKFGDAESAHSLVTEVTMHDSDIIASMCAHDAEGFFRKIAKTNDHSRICGCAPNYLLMKSIASKNAELLAYQWWDQPDTSSAVSFCSIGYFEENS
;
A
#
# COMPACT_ATOMS: atom_id res chain seq x y z
N MET A 1 1.35 -6.52 32.51
CA MET A 1 1.51 -7.93 32.98
C MET A 1 2.73 -8.07 33.85
N ASN A 2 2.67 -8.98 34.84
CA ASN A 2 3.86 -9.26 35.66
C ASN A 2 4.50 -10.58 35.18
N TYR A 3 5.33 -10.50 34.13
CA TYR A 3 6.19 -11.63 33.78
C TYR A 3 7.25 -11.83 34.85
N THR A 4 7.62 -13.07 35.05
CA THR A 4 8.74 -13.49 35.90
C THR A 4 9.70 -14.33 35.04
N ILE A 5 10.92 -14.59 35.55
CA ILE A 5 11.91 -15.41 34.82
C ILE A 5 11.42 -16.83 34.51
N THR A 6 10.38 -17.30 35.21
CA THR A 6 9.78 -18.64 35.06
C THR A 6 8.41 -18.61 34.36
N SER A 7 7.92 -17.43 33.98
CA SER A 7 6.70 -17.31 33.18
C SER A 7 6.97 -17.78 31.76
N VAL A 8 6.01 -18.49 31.17
CA VAL A 8 6.00 -18.73 29.73
C VAL A 8 5.86 -17.37 28.99
N LEU A 9 6.74 -17.14 28.06
CA LEU A 9 6.81 -15.85 27.37
C LEU A 9 5.81 -15.80 26.19
N PRO A 10 5.21 -14.64 25.91
CA PRO A 10 4.37 -14.44 24.74
C PRO A 10 5.23 -14.42 23.46
N ARG A 11 4.58 -14.73 22.34
CA ARG A 11 5.24 -14.68 21.02
C ARG A 11 5.46 -13.24 20.56
N LEU A 12 6.50 -13.07 19.78
CA LEU A 12 6.66 -11.87 18.98
C LEU A 12 5.54 -11.80 17.93
N ARG A 13 5.02 -10.61 17.68
CA ARG A 13 4.10 -10.37 16.58
C ARG A 13 4.77 -10.64 15.24
N SER A 14 4.07 -11.33 14.33
CA SER A 14 4.59 -11.69 13.00
C SER A 14 4.61 -10.51 12.00
N ASP A 15 3.91 -9.43 12.31
CA ASP A 15 3.79 -8.21 11.50
C ASP A 15 4.84 -7.13 11.86
N ILE A 16 5.75 -7.42 12.78
CA ILE A 16 6.86 -6.54 13.14
C ILE A 16 7.93 -6.56 12.04
N ALA A 17 8.26 -5.39 11.53
CA ALA A 17 9.36 -5.23 10.60
C ALA A 17 10.69 -5.10 11.33
N MET A 18 11.73 -5.71 10.75
CA MET A 18 13.08 -5.75 11.31
C MET A 18 14.09 -5.36 10.24
N MET A 19 15.03 -4.53 10.61
CA MET A 19 16.13 -4.15 9.72
C MET A 19 17.43 -3.97 10.49
N LYS A 20 18.54 -4.21 9.80
CA LYS A 20 19.87 -3.89 10.33
C LYS A 20 20.04 -2.37 10.34
N HIS A 21 20.51 -1.85 11.45
CA HIS A 21 20.82 -0.43 11.61
C HIS A 21 22.29 -0.31 12.04
N VAL A 22 23.03 0.61 11.44
CA VAL A 22 24.42 0.89 11.78
C VAL A 22 24.51 2.28 12.39
N HIS A 23 25.01 2.37 13.61
CA HIS A 23 25.26 3.62 14.31
C HIS A 23 26.65 3.61 14.94
N MET A 24 27.47 4.62 14.68
CA MET A 24 28.84 4.75 15.18
C MET A 24 29.71 3.49 14.91
N ASN A 25 29.58 2.87 13.74
CA ASN A 25 30.25 1.62 13.32
C ASN A 25 29.83 0.37 14.13
N GLU A 26 28.79 0.44 14.92
CA GLU A 26 28.18 -0.72 15.59
C GLU A 26 26.88 -1.10 14.88
N GLU A 27 26.61 -2.39 14.86
CA GLU A 27 25.42 -2.95 14.20
C GLU A 27 24.35 -3.25 15.25
N TYR A 28 23.12 -2.85 14.93
CA TYR A 28 21.93 -3.03 15.76
C TYR A 28 20.81 -3.64 14.95
N LEU A 29 19.86 -4.26 15.61
CA LEU A 29 18.57 -4.64 15.09
C LEU A 29 17.57 -3.53 15.41
N LEU A 30 17.08 -2.83 14.38
CA LEU A 30 15.94 -1.92 14.50
C LEU A 30 14.66 -2.71 14.23
N MET A 31 13.75 -2.67 15.19
CA MET A 31 12.41 -3.25 15.08
C MET A 31 11.37 -2.13 15.10
N TYR A 32 10.44 -2.15 14.17
CA TYR A 32 9.35 -1.18 14.13
C TYR A 32 8.03 -1.86 13.73
N ASP A 33 6.94 -1.23 14.11
CA ASP A 33 5.58 -1.68 13.83
C ASP A 33 5.01 -0.93 12.62
N PRO A 34 4.90 -1.56 11.43
CA PRO A 34 4.33 -0.93 10.26
C PRO A 34 2.87 -0.51 10.44
N LEU A 35 2.13 -1.18 11.34
CA LEU A 35 0.71 -0.90 11.62
C LEU A 35 0.51 0.17 12.71
N ARG A 36 1.59 0.64 13.33
CA ARG A 36 1.59 1.71 14.36
C ARG A 36 0.68 1.44 15.56
N TYR A 37 0.60 0.19 16.02
CA TYR A 37 0.08 -0.12 17.35
C TYR A 37 1.14 0.16 18.42
N SER A 38 2.42 -0.07 18.09
CA SER A 38 3.54 0.29 18.94
C SER A 38 3.71 1.82 19.02
N PRO A 39 3.95 2.37 20.22
CA PRO A 39 4.20 3.80 20.38
C PRO A 39 5.57 4.27 19.86
N ALA A 40 6.55 3.34 19.73
CA ALA A 40 7.91 3.68 19.29
C ALA A 40 8.68 2.44 18.83
N PRO A 41 9.68 2.58 17.95
CA PRO A 41 10.55 1.48 17.56
C PRO A 41 11.41 0.98 18.73
N VAL A 42 11.98 -0.22 18.57
CA VAL A 42 12.93 -0.84 19.50
C VAL A 42 14.25 -1.06 18.78
N ILE A 43 15.36 -0.71 19.44
CA ILE A 43 16.71 -0.97 18.96
C ILE A 43 17.35 -1.97 19.92
N LEU A 44 17.81 -3.09 19.39
CA LEU A 44 18.51 -4.13 20.14
C LEU A 44 19.93 -4.31 19.58
N GLY A 45 20.88 -4.64 20.46
CA GLY A 45 22.18 -5.14 20.01
C GLY A 45 22.02 -6.48 19.26
N LEU A 46 22.99 -6.84 18.43
CA LEU A 46 22.92 -8.10 17.64
C LEU A 46 22.79 -9.36 18.50
N SER A 47 23.25 -9.33 19.76
CA SER A 47 23.02 -10.42 20.73
C SER A 47 21.54 -10.68 21.00
N GLY A 48 20.67 -9.67 20.79
CA GLY A 48 19.22 -9.79 20.91
C GLY A 48 18.57 -10.59 19.78
N LEU A 49 19.23 -10.78 18.63
CA LEU A 49 18.68 -11.54 17.49
C LEU A 49 18.25 -12.95 17.87
N GLN A 50 19.05 -13.64 18.70
CA GLN A 50 18.75 -14.99 19.15
C GLN A 50 17.51 -15.03 20.06
N LEU A 51 17.30 -14.01 20.89
CA LEU A 51 16.09 -13.87 21.70
C LEU A 51 14.87 -13.64 20.81
N ILE A 52 14.98 -12.73 19.84
CA ILE A 52 13.90 -12.42 18.89
C ILE A 52 13.51 -13.66 18.08
N ASP A 53 14.49 -14.44 17.61
CA ASP A 53 14.24 -15.72 16.94
C ASP A 53 13.45 -16.68 17.83
N LYS A 54 13.80 -16.82 19.09
CA LYS A 54 13.08 -17.68 20.04
C LYS A 54 11.66 -17.19 20.34
N LEU A 55 11.47 -15.88 20.47
CA LEU A 55 10.13 -15.30 20.65
C LEU A 55 9.27 -15.38 19.37
N GLY A 56 9.88 -15.47 18.20
CA GLY A 56 9.18 -15.63 16.91
C GLY A 56 8.74 -17.07 16.62
N ASN A 57 9.38 -18.05 17.26
CA ASN A 57 9.09 -19.47 17.07
C ASN A 57 7.93 -19.96 17.95
N GLU A 58 7.43 -21.17 17.64
CA GLU A 58 6.30 -21.76 18.37
C GLU A 58 6.66 -22.28 19.78
N ASP A 59 7.93 -22.32 20.11
CA ASP A 59 8.42 -22.79 21.39
C ASP A 59 8.03 -21.81 22.52
N GLN A 60 7.11 -22.21 23.36
CA GLN A 60 6.71 -21.42 24.54
C GLN A 60 7.75 -21.61 25.65
N LEU A 61 8.80 -20.78 25.62
CA LEU A 61 9.93 -20.87 26.55
C LEU A 61 9.82 -19.83 27.67
N THR A 62 10.45 -20.11 28.79
CA THR A 62 10.68 -19.16 29.88
C THR A 62 12.03 -18.45 29.72
N CYS A 63 12.27 -17.33 30.43
CA CYS A 63 13.58 -16.67 30.41
C CYS A 63 14.72 -17.60 30.85
N VAL A 64 14.45 -18.47 31.81
CA VAL A 64 15.44 -19.47 32.30
C VAL A 64 15.80 -20.47 31.21
N GLU A 65 14.82 -20.99 30.48
CA GLU A 65 15.05 -21.94 29.39
C GLU A 65 15.80 -21.28 28.23
N ILE A 66 15.43 -20.04 27.83
CA ILE A 66 16.14 -19.29 26.80
C ILE A 66 17.61 -19.05 27.22
N ALA A 67 17.85 -18.61 28.46
CA ALA A 67 19.21 -18.41 28.96
C ALA A 67 20.09 -19.68 28.84
N ASN A 68 19.50 -20.85 29.14
CA ASN A 68 20.23 -22.12 29.08
C ASN A 68 20.40 -22.63 27.64
N VAL A 69 19.32 -22.64 26.85
CA VAL A 69 19.30 -23.27 25.50
C VAL A 69 19.98 -22.39 24.45
N THR A 70 19.78 -21.07 24.55
CA THR A 70 20.24 -20.12 23.54
C THR A 70 21.61 -19.54 23.88
N TYR A 71 21.86 -19.27 25.14
CA TYR A 71 23.07 -18.58 25.60
C TYR A 71 23.97 -19.44 26.50
N ASN A 72 23.74 -20.75 26.58
CA ASN A 72 24.54 -21.70 27.39
C ASN A 72 24.68 -21.28 28.88
N GLY A 73 23.70 -20.54 29.40
CA GLY A 73 23.75 -20.01 30.78
C GLY A 73 24.64 -18.78 30.96
N GLU A 74 25.20 -18.21 29.90
CA GLU A 74 26.09 -17.04 29.98
C GLU A 74 25.33 -15.72 30.23
N ILE A 75 24.02 -15.66 29.91
CA ILE A 75 23.17 -14.49 30.15
C ILE A 75 22.26 -14.75 31.35
N ASN A 76 22.14 -13.73 32.19
CA ASN A 76 21.23 -13.78 33.33
C ASN A 76 19.76 -13.77 32.84
N PRO A 77 18.89 -14.72 33.28
CA PRO A 77 17.46 -14.70 32.95
C PRO A 77 16.74 -13.39 33.26
N HIS A 78 17.24 -12.60 34.21
CA HIS A 78 16.65 -11.27 34.48
C HIS A 78 16.94 -10.25 33.37
N ASP A 79 18.11 -10.32 32.72
CA ASP A 79 18.42 -9.43 31.60
C ASP A 79 17.50 -9.75 30.38
N ILE A 80 17.19 -11.04 30.20
CA ILE A 80 16.18 -11.44 29.19
C ILE A 80 14.79 -10.90 29.55
N LEU A 81 14.40 -11.01 30.83
CA LEU A 81 13.12 -10.51 31.32
C LEU A 81 13.00 -8.99 31.09
N ASP A 82 14.05 -8.21 31.33
CA ASP A 82 14.05 -6.76 31.11
C ASP A 82 13.78 -6.42 29.62
N VAL A 83 14.39 -7.16 28.70
CA VAL A 83 14.11 -6.98 27.25
C VAL A 83 12.67 -7.37 26.93
N VAL A 84 12.17 -8.49 27.46
CA VAL A 84 10.79 -8.95 27.24
C VAL A 84 9.78 -7.92 27.76
N LEU A 85 10.01 -7.34 28.94
CA LEU A 85 9.16 -6.29 29.48
C LEU A 85 9.14 -5.03 28.60
N GLN A 86 10.29 -4.61 28.07
CA GLN A 86 10.37 -3.49 27.12
C GLN A 86 9.60 -3.79 25.81
N LEU A 87 9.72 -5.02 25.28
CA LEU A 87 8.97 -5.43 24.09
C LEU A 87 7.46 -5.46 24.35
N SER A 88 7.02 -5.93 25.53
CA SER A 88 5.63 -5.94 25.95
C SER A 88 5.05 -4.51 26.07
N GLU A 89 5.72 -3.63 26.81
CA GLU A 89 5.32 -2.23 26.98
C GLU A 89 5.18 -1.49 25.63
N ARG A 90 5.95 -1.90 24.64
CA ARG A 90 5.92 -1.34 23.30
C ARG A 90 5.03 -2.10 22.32
N CYS A 91 4.22 -3.04 22.81
CA CYS A 91 3.26 -3.80 22.01
C CYS A 91 3.90 -4.62 20.87
N PHE A 92 5.11 -5.13 21.08
CA PHE A 92 5.78 -6.01 20.11
C PHE A 92 5.41 -7.48 20.32
N LEU A 93 4.86 -7.85 21.47
CA LEU A 93 4.50 -9.21 21.83
C LEU A 93 2.99 -9.44 21.71
N MET A 94 2.60 -10.68 21.46
CA MET A 94 1.20 -11.13 21.41
C MET A 94 0.66 -11.30 22.83
N ASP A 95 0.47 -10.21 23.55
CA ASP A 95 0.04 -10.18 24.94
C ASP A 95 -1.08 -9.16 25.21
N ASP A 96 -1.54 -9.05 26.47
CA ASP A 96 -2.65 -8.20 26.83
C ASP A 96 -2.39 -6.71 26.57
N GLU A 97 -1.12 -6.24 26.66
CA GLU A 97 -0.78 -4.86 26.36
C GLU A 97 -1.01 -4.56 24.89
N TYR A 98 -0.55 -5.45 24.00
CA TYR A 98 -0.81 -5.33 22.58
C TYR A 98 -2.32 -5.42 22.25
N PHE A 99 -3.02 -6.44 22.77
CA PHE A 99 -4.42 -6.62 22.45
C PHE A 99 -5.29 -5.45 22.93
N LYS A 100 -5.00 -4.91 24.12
CA LYS A 100 -5.65 -3.72 24.64
C LYS A 100 -5.36 -2.51 23.74
N ARG A 101 -4.09 -2.27 23.43
CA ARG A 101 -3.69 -1.15 22.55
C ARG A 101 -4.32 -1.26 21.18
N LYS A 102 -4.34 -2.47 20.61
CA LYS A 102 -4.96 -2.74 19.32
C LYS A 102 -6.44 -2.40 19.35
N GLU A 103 -7.19 -2.87 20.34
CA GLU A 103 -8.63 -2.59 20.48
C GLU A 103 -8.90 -1.09 20.66
N ASP A 104 -8.09 -0.37 21.45
CA ASP A 104 -8.22 1.07 21.64
C ASP A 104 -8.00 1.83 20.32
N VAL A 105 -6.94 1.48 19.57
CA VAL A 105 -6.61 2.12 18.29
C VAL A 105 -7.68 1.81 17.23
N ASP A 106 -8.05 0.54 17.09
CA ASP A 106 -9.05 0.10 16.10
C ASP A 106 -10.45 0.66 16.42
N THR A 107 -10.81 0.77 17.70
CA THR A 107 -12.05 1.40 18.12
C THR A 107 -12.05 2.90 17.82
N THR A 108 -10.94 3.59 18.11
CA THR A 108 -10.79 5.01 17.79
C THR A 108 -10.95 5.25 16.29
N PHE A 109 -10.31 4.42 15.45
CA PHE A 109 -10.48 4.51 14.01
C PHE A 109 -11.91 4.22 13.59
N ARG A 110 -12.54 3.16 14.11
CA ARG A 110 -13.90 2.73 13.76
C ARG A 110 -14.94 3.82 13.97
N ILE A 111 -14.84 4.58 15.08
CA ILE A 111 -15.79 5.66 15.40
C ILE A 111 -15.46 7.00 14.77
N SER A 112 -14.25 7.18 14.21
CA SER A 112 -13.87 8.41 13.54
C SER A 112 -14.63 8.57 12.22
N ALA A 113 -15.04 9.80 11.92
CA ALA A 113 -15.57 10.17 10.60
C ALA A 113 -14.45 10.55 9.61
N ILE A 114 -13.19 10.53 10.08
CA ILE A 114 -12.01 10.97 9.32
C ILE A 114 -10.99 9.85 9.31
N ARG A 115 -10.37 9.64 8.17
CA ARG A 115 -9.15 8.86 8.00
C ARG A 115 -7.98 9.84 8.07
N GLU A 116 -7.34 9.85 9.23
CA GLU A 116 -6.15 10.68 9.48
C GLU A 116 -4.96 10.23 8.62
N PRO A 117 -4.04 11.15 8.24
CA PRO A 117 -2.93 10.81 7.36
C PRO A 117 -1.92 9.88 8.06
N PHE A 118 -1.68 8.73 7.43
CA PHE A 118 -0.76 7.73 7.95
C PHE A 118 0.70 8.02 7.55
N CYS A 119 0.92 8.58 6.37
CA CYS A 119 2.25 8.87 5.82
C CYS A 119 2.84 10.21 6.27
N LEU A 120 2.09 10.98 7.08
CA LEU A 120 2.47 12.30 7.57
C LEU A 120 3.78 12.27 8.36
N GLY A 121 4.71 13.15 8.01
CA GLY A 121 6.03 13.26 8.66
C GLY A 121 7.01 12.12 8.36
N THR A 122 6.58 11.10 7.62
CA THR A 122 7.44 9.97 7.22
C THR A 122 7.71 9.94 5.72
N VAL A 123 6.68 10.11 4.90
CA VAL A 123 6.77 10.07 3.43
C VAL A 123 6.62 11.46 2.83
N TYR A 124 5.83 12.32 3.47
CA TYR A 124 5.64 13.71 3.07
C TYR A 124 5.58 14.63 4.31
N PRO A 125 5.89 15.94 4.14
CA PRO A 125 5.95 16.90 5.23
C PRO A 125 4.61 17.10 5.95
N GLU A 126 4.70 17.53 7.23
CA GLU A 126 3.54 17.74 8.09
C GLU A 126 2.76 19.02 7.77
N THR A 127 3.42 20.06 7.22
CA THR A 127 2.77 21.34 6.96
C THR A 127 2.35 21.48 5.51
N THR A 128 1.29 22.24 5.27
CA THR A 128 0.76 22.52 3.92
C THR A 128 1.83 23.15 3.03
N GLU A 129 2.54 24.13 3.54
CA GLU A 129 3.57 24.88 2.79
C GLU A 129 4.72 23.95 2.37
N ALA A 130 5.20 23.11 3.27
CA ALA A 130 6.29 22.19 2.98
C ALA A 130 5.83 21.07 2.00
N ALA A 131 4.59 20.57 2.14
CA ALA A 131 4.03 19.59 1.21
C ALA A 131 3.86 20.18 -0.20
N ILE A 132 3.36 21.40 -0.32
CA ILE A 132 3.27 22.10 -1.61
C ILE A 132 4.66 22.32 -2.20
N SER A 133 5.64 22.79 -1.43
CA SER A 133 7.01 22.99 -1.92
C SER A 133 7.61 21.70 -2.46
N MET A 134 7.45 20.59 -1.76
CA MET A 134 7.91 19.27 -2.22
C MET A 134 7.23 18.86 -3.54
N LEU A 135 5.92 19.07 -3.66
CA LEU A 135 5.16 18.73 -4.87
C LEU A 135 5.49 19.65 -6.05
N ASP A 136 5.80 20.93 -5.79
CA ASP A 136 6.31 21.87 -6.81
C ASP A 136 7.67 21.42 -7.36
N ASP A 137 8.58 20.96 -6.49
CA ASP A 137 9.87 20.41 -6.89
C ASP A 137 9.68 19.14 -7.74
N ILE A 138 8.80 18.22 -7.32
CA ILE A 138 8.47 17.02 -8.10
C ILE A 138 7.90 17.41 -9.45
N LYS A 139 6.91 18.29 -9.50
CA LYS A 139 6.28 18.76 -10.73
C LYS A 139 7.28 19.38 -11.71
N GLY A 140 8.31 20.01 -11.20
CA GLY A 140 9.39 20.63 -11.98
C GLY A 140 10.24 19.65 -12.79
N MET A 141 10.15 18.34 -12.54
CA MET A 141 10.99 17.33 -13.19
C MET A 141 10.62 17.04 -14.65
N THR A 142 9.39 17.39 -15.08
CA THR A 142 8.93 17.20 -16.48
C THR A 142 8.31 18.48 -17.05
N GLU A 143 8.17 18.51 -18.38
CA GLU A 143 7.57 19.65 -19.08
C GLU A 143 6.05 19.70 -18.96
N GLN A 144 5.48 20.88 -19.21
CA GLN A 144 4.04 21.10 -19.29
C GLN A 144 3.42 20.23 -20.40
N ARG A 145 2.28 19.59 -20.12
CA ARG A 145 1.50 18.88 -21.14
C ARG A 145 0.50 19.81 -21.84
N ALA A 146 0.15 19.45 -23.06
CA ALA A 146 -1.03 20.01 -23.71
C ALA A 146 -2.30 19.55 -22.97
N SER A 147 -3.35 20.38 -23.02
CA SER A 147 -4.65 20.04 -22.41
C SER A 147 -5.24 18.80 -23.06
N ALA A 148 -5.62 17.82 -22.24
CA ALA A 148 -6.28 16.60 -22.67
C ALA A 148 -7.09 16.01 -21.50
N SER A 149 -8.37 15.70 -21.72
CA SER A 149 -9.22 15.14 -20.69
C SER A 149 -8.83 13.69 -20.38
N LEU A 150 -8.68 13.37 -19.09
CA LEU A 150 -8.45 12.02 -18.59
C LEU A 150 -9.79 11.35 -18.26
N SER A 151 -9.98 10.12 -18.74
CA SER A 151 -11.00 9.19 -18.23
C SER A 151 -10.45 8.29 -17.12
N GLY A 152 -9.15 8.03 -17.15
CA GLY A 152 -8.45 7.25 -16.12
C GLY A 152 -6.96 7.51 -16.09
N ILE A 153 -6.34 7.20 -14.95
CA ILE A 153 -4.89 7.31 -14.78
C ILE A 153 -4.38 6.25 -13.80
N ILE A 154 -3.25 5.64 -14.14
CA ILE A 154 -2.48 4.78 -13.25
C ILE A 154 -1.34 5.61 -12.69
N ILE A 155 -1.19 5.62 -11.38
CA ILE A 155 -0.16 6.34 -10.64
C ILE A 155 0.48 5.37 -9.65
N PRO A 156 1.81 5.34 -9.53
CA PRO A 156 2.48 4.51 -8.54
C PRO A 156 2.26 5.04 -7.11
N HIS A 157 2.63 4.24 -6.11
CA HIS A 157 2.62 4.65 -4.70
C HIS A 157 3.94 4.38 -3.97
N VAL A 158 5.05 4.27 -4.71
CA VAL A 158 6.40 4.27 -4.14
C VAL A 158 6.68 5.56 -3.37
N GLU A 159 7.76 5.62 -2.60
CA GLU A 159 8.16 6.85 -1.93
C GLU A 159 8.27 8.03 -2.91
N LEU A 160 7.77 9.21 -2.52
CA LEU A 160 7.66 10.37 -3.41
C LEU A 160 9.02 10.85 -3.93
N SER A 161 10.07 10.72 -3.11
CA SER A 161 11.46 11.05 -3.49
C SER A 161 11.99 10.17 -4.62
N GLU A 162 11.52 8.93 -4.71
CA GLU A 162 12.03 7.92 -5.65
C GLU A 162 11.26 7.91 -6.97
N GLY A 163 9.96 8.21 -6.92
CA GLY A 163 9.06 8.22 -8.08
C GLY A 163 8.95 9.55 -8.81
N THR A 164 9.91 10.48 -8.66
CA THR A 164 9.76 11.89 -9.04
C THR A 164 9.32 12.12 -10.48
N HIS A 165 9.87 11.40 -11.48
CA HIS A 165 9.47 11.55 -12.88
C HIS A 165 8.07 10.98 -13.16
N ALA A 166 7.72 9.84 -12.55
CA ALA A 166 6.40 9.24 -12.71
C ALA A 166 5.33 10.14 -12.07
N TYR A 167 5.60 10.67 -10.89
CA TYR A 167 4.71 11.61 -10.21
C TYR A 167 4.62 12.95 -10.94
N SER A 168 5.74 13.49 -11.41
CA SER A 168 5.73 14.72 -12.21
C SER A 168 4.85 14.57 -13.45
N SER A 169 5.03 13.48 -14.19
CA SER A 169 4.24 13.20 -15.41
C SER A 169 2.76 13.03 -15.09
N ALA A 170 2.42 12.37 -13.98
CA ALA A 170 1.05 12.22 -13.50
C ALA A 170 0.43 13.57 -13.10
N ILE A 171 1.14 14.40 -12.30
CA ILE A 171 0.68 15.75 -11.92
C ILE A 171 0.41 16.60 -13.16
N ARG A 172 1.34 16.59 -14.14
CA ARG A 172 1.16 17.34 -15.40
C ARG A 172 -0.05 16.87 -16.19
N ALA A 173 -0.32 15.56 -16.22
CA ALA A 173 -1.50 15.02 -16.89
C ALA A 173 -2.80 15.40 -16.15
N LEU A 174 -2.81 15.36 -14.82
CA LEU A 174 -3.93 15.78 -14.00
C LEU A 174 -4.24 17.28 -14.20
N GLU A 175 -3.23 18.15 -14.08
CA GLU A 175 -3.40 19.61 -14.27
C GLU A 175 -3.87 19.98 -15.68
N ALA A 176 -3.46 19.21 -16.70
CA ALA A 176 -3.88 19.42 -18.10
C ALA A 176 -5.30 18.91 -18.38
N SER A 177 -5.85 18.09 -17.48
CA SER A 177 -7.18 17.50 -17.60
C SER A 177 -8.26 18.38 -16.98
N THR A 178 -9.49 18.18 -17.46
CA THR A 178 -10.67 18.79 -16.84
C THR A 178 -10.86 18.19 -15.44
N LYS A 179 -11.07 19.07 -14.46
CA LYS A 179 -11.29 18.67 -13.06
C LYS A 179 -12.53 17.78 -12.92
N PRO A 180 -12.41 16.62 -12.22
CA PRO A 180 -13.54 15.73 -11.95
C PRO A 180 -14.45 16.27 -10.84
N ASP A 181 -15.69 15.80 -10.81
CA ASP A 181 -16.62 15.97 -9.69
C ASP A 181 -16.52 14.78 -8.72
N LEU A 182 -16.16 13.60 -9.25
CA LEU A 182 -15.96 12.36 -8.51
C LEU A 182 -14.66 11.66 -8.96
N VAL A 183 -13.84 11.25 -8.01
CA VAL A 183 -12.71 10.35 -8.24
C VAL A 183 -13.06 8.97 -7.69
N ILE A 184 -12.96 7.95 -8.52
CA ILE A 184 -13.07 6.55 -8.13
C ILE A 184 -11.65 5.98 -8.11
N MET A 185 -11.14 5.67 -6.92
CA MET A 185 -9.75 5.26 -6.75
C MET A 185 -9.66 3.82 -6.27
N PHE A 186 -8.99 2.99 -7.05
CA PHE A 186 -8.60 1.63 -6.71
C PHE A 186 -7.16 1.63 -6.19
N GLY A 187 -6.97 1.28 -4.93
CA GLY A 187 -5.66 1.14 -4.30
C GLY A 187 -5.34 -0.33 -3.99
N THR A 188 -4.07 -0.67 -3.91
CA THR A 188 -3.62 -1.98 -3.45
C THR A 188 -3.94 -2.15 -1.97
N SER A 189 -4.54 -3.28 -1.58
CA SER A 189 -4.65 -3.69 -0.19
C SER A 189 -3.40 -4.50 0.19
N HIS A 190 -2.43 -3.87 0.84
CA HIS A 190 -1.15 -4.50 1.18
C HIS A 190 -1.25 -5.50 2.34
N TYR A 191 -2.23 -5.33 3.19
CA TYR A 191 -2.36 -6.11 4.43
C TYR A 191 -3.50 -7.13 4.37
N GLY A 192 -4.09 -7.32 3.18
CA GLY A 192 -5.20 -8.23 2.98
C GLY A 192 -6.47 -7.76 3.68
N GLY A 193 -7.31 -8.68 4.11
CA GLY A 193 -8.57 -8.43 4.78
C GLY A 193 -9.69 -9.29 4.21
N GLU A 194 -10.88 -9.16 4.79
CA GLU A 194 -12.07 -9.85 4.31
C GLU A 194 -12.63 -9.17 3.06
N GLY A 195 -13.14 -9.97 2.14
CA GLY A 195 -13.74 -9.47 0.89
C GLY A 195 -12.72 -9.10 -0.18
N ARG A 196 -13.22 -8.78 -1.37
CA ARG A 196 -12.43 -8.33 -2.52
C ARG A 196 -12.20 -6.83 -2.50
N PHE A 197 -13.24 -6.08 -2.10
CA PHE A 197 -13.27 -4.64 -2.10
C PHE A 197 -13.50 -4.13 -0.67
N ILE A 198 -12.59 -3.30 -0.21
CA ILE A 198 -12.65 -2.68 1.12
C ILE A 198 -12.84 -1.20 0.90
N MET A 199 -13.99 -0.68 1.31
CA MET A 199 -14.34 0.74 1.22
C MET A 199 -14.45 1.33 2.62
N THR A 200 -14.30 2.65 2.72
CA THR A 200 -14.54 3.39 3.95
C THR A 200 -15.40 4.62 3.69
N GLU A 201 -16.31 4.91 4.59
CA GLU A 201 -17.13 6.14 4.57
C GLU A 201 -16.39 7.35 5.15
N LYS A 202 -15.18 7.15 5.66
CA LYS A 202 -14.38 8.21 6.29
C LYS A 202 -13.81 9.16 5.25
N ASP A 203 -13.88 10.45 5.52
CA ASP A 203 -13.20 11.44 4.70
C ASP A 203 -11.68 11.35 4.89
N TYR A 204 -10.95 11.49 3.81
CA TYR A 204 -9.49 11.46 3.85
C TYR A 204 -8.92 12.85 4.11
N VAL A 205 -7.94 12.92 5.01
CA VAL A 205 -7.21 14.15 5.33
C VAL A 205 -5.74 14.01 4.93
N THR A 206 -5.18 15.07 4.36
CA THR A 206 -3.74 15.25 4.13
C THR A 206 -3.36 16.68 4.55
N PRO A 207 -2.09 17.10 4.51
CA PRO A 207 -1.72 18.50 4.73
C PRO A 207 -2.40 19.49 3.77
N LEU A 208 -2.85 19.03 2.61
CA LEU A 208 -3.51 19.88 1.61
C LEU A 208 -5.01 20.05 1.84
N GLY A 209 -5.59 19.33 2.81
CA GLY A 209 -6.97 19.48 3.20
C GLY A 209 -7.73 18.17 3.31
N ARG A 210 -9.06 18.29 3.43
CA ARG A 210 -9.99 17.17 3.60
C ARG A 210 -10.76 16.92 2.30
N THR A 211 -10.72 15.69 1.81
CA THR A 211 -11.54 15.24 0.68
C THR A 211 -12.69 14.38 1.19
N LYS A 212 -13.91 14.77 0.83
CA LYS A 212 -15.13 14.04 1.24
C LYS A 212 -15.27 12.73 0.48
N THR A 213 -15.64 11.70 1.23
CA THR A 213 -16.00 10.41 0.66
C THR A 213 -17.41 10.42 0.10
N ASN A 214 -17.61 9.79 -1.06
CA ASN A 214 -18.93 9.61 -1.67
C ASN A 214 -19.68 8.46 -0.98
N THR A 215 -20.30 8.77 0.16
CA THR A 215 -21.04 7.79 0.97
C THR A 215 -22.30 7.29 0.27
N GLU A 216 -22.90 8.08 -0.62
CA GLU A 216 -24.07 7.66 -1.41
C GLU A 216 -23.73 6.44 -2.28
N LEU A 217 -22.60 6.51 -3.02
CA LEU A 217 -22.16 5.40 -3.87
C LEU A 217 -21.73 4.19 -3.03
N ILE A 218 -21.08 4.40 -1.88
CA ILE A 218 -20.74 3.30 -0.95
C ILE A 218 -21.99 2.58 -0.48
N ASN A 219 -23.01 3.32 -0.03
CA ASN A 219 -24.27 2.75 0.43
C ASN A 219 -25.00 2.00 -0.70
N LEU A 220 -24.97 2.54 -1.92
CA LEU A 220 -25.53 1.86 -3.09
C LEU A 220 -24.82 0.53 -3.36
N LEU A 221 -23.48 0.51 -3.31
CA LEU A 221 -22.68 -0.69 -3.49
C LEU A 221 -23.00 -1.75 -2.44
N HIS A 222 -23.04 -1.38 -1.16
CA HIS A 222 -23.39 -2.30 -0.09
C HIS A 222 -24.84 -2.82 -0.17
N ALA A 223 -25.76 -2.01 -0.68
CA ALA A 223 -27.16 -2.42 -0.83
C ALA A 223 -27.40 -3.32 -2.06
N SER A 224 -26.57 -3.22 -3.08
CA SER A 224 -26.80 -3.84 -4.39
C SER A 224 -25.87 -5.02 -4.67
N SER A 225 -24.66 -5.05 -4.10
CA SER A 225 -23.70 -6.14 -4.32
C SER A 225 -23.92 -7.25 -3.31
N THR A 226 -23.88 -8.49 -3.82
CA THR A 226 -24.05 -9.70 -3.00
C THR A 226 -22.74 -10.36 -2.62
N GLN A 227 -21.63 -9.96 -3.23
CA GLN A 227 -20.32 -10.63 -3.10
C GLN A 227 -19.16 -9.63 -2.98
N GLY A 228 -18.13 -10.06 -2.29
CA GLY A 228 -16.82 -9.41 -2.29
C GLY A 228 -16.70 -8.13 -1.46
N LEU A 229 -17.76 -7.64 -0.84
CA LEU A 229 -17.73 -6.44 0.01
C LEU A 229 -17.56 -6.79 1.49
N THR A 230 -16.86 -5.91 2.21
CA THR A 230 -16.76 -5.97 3.68
C THR A 230 -17.12 -4.61 4.29
N HIS A 231 -17.72 -4.66 5.49
CA HIS A 231 -17.92 -3.47 6.32
C HIS A 231 -16.72 -3.17 7.23
N ASN A 232 -15.69 -4.04 7.20
CA ASN A 232 -14.46 -3.83 7.97
C ASN A 232 -13.50 -2.97 7.15
N ASP A 233 -13.41 -1.69 7.51
CA ASP A 233 -12.57 -0.70 6.84
C ASP A 233 -11.20 -0.48 7.53
N ALA A 234 -10.81 -1.33 8.46
CA ALA A 234 -9.61 -1.14 9.29
C ALA A 234 -8.32 -1.00 8.46
N GLN A 235 -8.23 -1.63 7.27
CA GLN A 235 -7.09 -1.54 6.38
C GLN A 235 -6.84 -0.11 5.89
N HIS A 236 -7.90 0.70 5.71
CA HIS A 236 -7.75 2.11 5.34
C HIS A 236 -6.96 2.92 6.36
N ARG A 237 -6.90 2.48 7.63
CA ARG A 237 -6.15 3.18 8.68
C ARG A 237 -4.66 3.29 8.37
N TYR A 238 -4.08 2.23 7.85
CA TYR A 238 -2.63 2.08 7.71
C TYR A 238 -2.16 1.79 6.28
N ASP A 239 -3.05 1.54 5.34
CA ASP A 239 -2.65 1.39 3.93
C ASP A 239 -2.38 2.77 3.30
N HIS A 240 -1.23 2.86 2.62
CA HIS A 240 -0.72 4.10 2.05
C HIS A 240 -1.12 4.30 0.58
N SER A 241 -1.57 3.25 -0.10
CA SER A 241 -1.78 3.29 -1.56
C SER A 241 -2.74 4.39 -2.00
N ILE A 242 -3.89 4.55 -1.32
CA ILE A 242 -4.86 5.62 -1.63
C ILE A 242 -4.32 6.98 -1.19
N GLU A 243 -3.74 7.08 0.01
CA GLU A 243 -3.29 8.34 0.59
C GLU A 243 -2.22 9.02 -0.25
N MET A 244 -1.24 8.27 -0.73
CA MET A 244 -0.13 8.77 -1.54
C MET A 244 -0.62 9.43 -2.83
N VAL A 245 -1.51 8.76 -3.54
CA VAL A 245 -2.06 9.25 -4.81
C VAL A 245 -3.07 10.36 -4.59
N LEU A 246 -3.84 10.31 -3.50
CA LEU A 246 -4.77 11.38 -3.14
C LEU A 246 -4.06 12.72 -2.91
N LEU A 247 -2.86 12.70 -2.29
CA LEU A 247 -2.06 13.91 -2.11
C LEU A 247 -1.78 14.62 -3.44
N LEU A 248 -1.47 13.86 -4.51
CA LEU A 248 -1.25 14.41 -5.85
C LEU A 248 -2.53 14.98 -6.47
N LEU A 249 -3.66 14.29 -6.28
CA LEU A 249 -4.97 14.76 -6.76
C LEU A 249 -5.40 16.06 -6.04
N GLN A 250 -5.17 16.13 -4.75
CA GLN A 250 -5.45 17.34 -3.97
C GLN A 250 -4.56 18.50 -4.40
N TYR A 251 -3.29 18.23 -4.71
CA TYR A 251 -2.38 19.23 -5.25
C TYR A 251 -2.84 19.76 -6.62
N ALA A 252 -3.23 18.85 -7.53
CA ALA A 252 -3.64 19.23 -8.88
C ALA A 252 -5.01 19.93 -8.93
N TYR A 253 -5.96 19.51 -8.11
CA TYR A 253 -7.37 19.93 -8.21
C TYR A 253 -7.90 20.72 -7.02
N GLY A 254 -7.24 20.59 -5.84
CA GLY A 254 -7.74 21.11 -4.56
C GLY A 254 -8.55 20.06 -3.79
N ALA A 255 -8.33 19.97 -2.48
CA ALA A 255 -8.88 18.90 -1.62
C ALA A 255 -10.42 18.82 -1.57
N GLU A 256 -11.09 19.96 -1.65
CA GLU A 256 -12.56 20.05 -1.54
C GLU A 256 -13.27 20.10 -2.90
N GLN A 257 -12.55 19.93 -4.00
CA GLN A 257 -13.06 20.15 -5.33
C GLN A 257 -13.67 18.93 -6.00
N PHE A 258 -13.56 17.77 -5.37
CA PHE A 258 -14.13 16.50 -5.82
C PHE A 258 -14.52 15.64 -4.63
N THR A 259 -15.37 14.65 -4.84
CA THR A 259 -15.62 13.59 -3.87
C THR A 259 -14.80 12.34 -4.24
N LEU A 260 -14.51 11.47 -3.28
CA LEU A 260 -13.69 10.27 -3.45
C LEU A 260 -14.53 9.02 -3.18
N LEU A 261 -14.46 8.01 -4.04
CA LEU A 261 -14.77 6.62 -3.70
C LEU A 261 -13.42 5.90 -3.47
N PRO A 262 -12.99 5.69 -2.21
CA PRO A 262 -11.75 4.99 -1.92
C PRO A 262 -12.02 3.49 -1.83
N VAL A 263 -11.36 2.69 -2.67
CA VAL A 263 -11.50 1.24 -2.72
C VAL A 263 -10.13 0.59 -2.62
N LEU A 264 -9.81 -0.04 -1.50
CA LEU A 264 -8.69 -0.96 -1.44
C LEU A 264 -9.11 -2.30 -2.04
N VAL A 265 -8.27 -2.85 -2.88
CA VAL A 265 -8.54 -4.08 -3.63
C VAL A 265 -7.60 -5.17 -3.19
N ASN A 266 -8.14 -6.27 -2.71
CA ASN A 266 -7.35 -7.45 -2.36
C ASN A 266 -6.84 -8.17 -3.61
N SER A 267 -5.74 -8.92 -3.44
CA SER A 267 -5.06 -9.66 -4.49
C SER A 267 -6.01 -10.53 -5.33
N LEU A 268 -5.68 -10.69 -6.61
CA LEU A 268 -6.35 -11.59 -7.56
C LEU A 268 -5.62 -12.93 -7.74
N HIS A 269 -4.66 -13.28 -6.88
CA HIS A 269 -3.89 -14.53 -7.00
C HIS A 269 -4.75 -15.79 -6.95
N ASP A 270 -5.89 -15.75 -6.26
CA ASP A 270 -6.87 -16.83 -6.23
C ASP A 270 -7.47 -17.14 -7.61
N ARG A 271 -7.29 -16.26 -8.59
CA ARG A 271 -7.76 -16.40 -9.98
C ARG A 271 -6.69 -16.85 -10.95
N PHE A 272 -5.44 -16.96 -10.55
CA PHE A 272 -4.35 -17.34 -11.45
C PHE A 272 -4.47 -18.78 -12.00
N GLY A 273 -5.18 -19.67 -11.34
CA GLY A 273 -5.44 -21.02 -11.80
C GLY A 273 -6.51 -21.14 -12.92
N SER A 274 -7.16 -20.04 -13.29
CA SER A 274 -8.18 -19.99 -14.33
C SER A 274 -7.62 -19.26 -15.57
N PRO A 275 -7.12 -19.98 -16.60
CA PRO A 275 -6.39 -19.36 -17.71
C PRO A 275 -7.23 -18.52 -18.67
N ASP A 276 -8.56 -18.60 -18.61
CA ASP A 276 -9.45 -18.09 -19.67
C ASP A 276 -10.18 -16.79 -19.35
N ALA A 277 -9.83 -16.09 -18.35
CA ALA A 277 -10.30 -14.78 -17.92
C ALA A 277 -10.62 -14.77 -16.43
N ILE A 278 -10.59 -13.60 -15.81
CA ILE A 278 -11.17 -13.40 -14.50
C ILE A 278 -12.70 -13.39 -14.66
N ASN A 279 -13.31 -14.56 -14.72
CA ASN A 279 -14.75 -14.68 -14.51
C ASN A 279 -15.01 -14.56 -13.00
N ASP A 280 -14.92 -13.34 -12.47
CA ASP A 280 -15.28 -13.02 -11.11
C ASP A 280 -16.61 -12.26 -11.15
N GLU A 281 -17.70 -12.98 -10.87
CA GLU A 281 -19.05 -12.41 -10.85
C GLU A 281 -19.12 -11.22 -9.88
N GLY A 282 -18.36 -11.24 -8.78
CA GLY A 282 -18.30 -10.15 -7.82
C GLY A 282 -17.63 -8.91 -8.40
N ILE A 283 -16.57 -9.06 -9.23
CA ILE A 283 -15.94 -7.93 -9.92
C ILE A 283 -16.90 -7.34 -10.94
N ASP A 284 -17.53 -8.17 -11.76
CA ASP A 284 -18.44 -7.73 -12.81
C ASP A 284 -19.67 -7.02 -12.22
N GLU A 285 -20.25 -7.56 -11.15
CA GLU A 285 -21.36 -6.93 -10.40
C GLU A 285 -20.95 -5.57 -9.83
N PHE A 286 -19.81 -5.52 -9.11
CA PHE A 286 -19.30 -4.29 -8.51
C PHE A 286 -19.08 -3.18 -9.55
N LEU A 287 -18.43 -3.53 -10.66
CA LEU A 287 -18.18 -2.57 -11.75
C LEU A 287 -19.45 -2.18 -12.49
N ALA A 288 -20.43 -3.08 -12.62
CA ALA A 288 -21.72 -2.76 -13.26
C ALA A 288 -22.50 -1.70 -12.43
N ILE A 289 -22.50 -1.82 -11.10
CA ILE A 289 -23.13 -0.84 -10.22
C ILE A 289 -22.45 0.53 -10.35
N ILE A 290 -21.12 0.55 -10.33
CA ILE A 290 -20.35 1.80 -10.51
C ILE A 290 -20.65 2.44 -11.86
N LYS A 291 -20.62 1.67 -12.95
CA LYS A 291 -20.90 2.18 -14.30
C LYS A 291 -22.32 2.74 -14.42
N GLN A 292 -23.29 2.08 -13.79
CA GLN A 292 -24.66 2.57 -13.79
C GLN A 292 -24.78 3.88 -13.01
N TYR A 293 -24.18 3.99 -11.82
CA TYR A 293 -24.14 5.22 -11.04
C TYR A 293 -23.49 6.38 -11.82
N VAL A 294 -22.33 6.13 -12.42
CA VAL A 294 -21.62 7.14 -13.24
C VAL A 294 -22.48 7.62 -14.39
N LYS A 295 -23.17 6.72 -15.08
CA LYS A 295 -24.07 7.07 -16.21
C LYS A 295 -25.26 7.93 -15.75
N GLU A 296 -25.78 7.71 -14.55
CA GLU A 296 -26.97 8.39 -14.03
C GLU A 296 -26.64 9.71 -13.33
N SER A 297 -25.45 9.85 -12.76
CA SER A 297 -25.07 10.99 -11.92
C SER A 297 -24.79 12.29 -12.65
N ASN A 298 -24.62 12.29 -13.96
CA ASN A 298 -24.15 13.46 -14.74
C ASN A 298 -22.84 14.10 -14.27
N GLN A 299 -22.06 13.40 -13.45
CA GLN A 299 -20.78 13.84 -12.92
C GLN A 299 -19.64 13.55 -13.89
N ARG A 300 -18.64 14.41 -13.91
CA ARG A 300 -17.34 14.07 -14.49
C ARG A 300 -16.60 13.16 -13.54
N VAL A 301 -16.30 11.96 -13.99
CA VAL A 301 -15.65 10.96 -13.19
C VAL A 301 -14.25 10.69 -13.71
N LEU A 302 -13.27 10.70 -12.79
CA LEU A 302 -11.92 10.24 -13.06
C LEU A 302 -11.71 8.91 -12.34
N PHE A 303 -11.35 7.88 -13.08
CA PHE A 303 -10.89 6.60 -12.50
C PHE A 303 -9.38 6.67 -12.25
N VAL A 304 -8.98 6.28 -11.05
CA VAL A 304 -7.57 6.28 -10.63
C VAL A 304 -7.20 4.90 -10.13
N SER A 305 -6.06 4.39 -10.57
CA SER A 305 -5.43 3.22 -9.98
C SER A 305 -4.14 3.63 -9.28
N SER A 306 -3.95 3.12 -8.09
CA SER A 306 -2.73 3.25 -7.31
C SER A 306 -2.06 1.90 -7.15
N GLY A 307 -0.95 1.69 -7.87
CA GLY A 307 -0.25 0.41 -7.87
C GLY A 307 1.07 0.47 -8.63
N ASP A 308 2.08 -0.19 -8.05
CA ASP A 308 3.39 -0.35 -8.66
C ASP A 308 3.43 -1.62 -9.52
N LEU A 309 4.54 -1.79 -10.26
CA LEU A 309 4.81 -2.99 -11.03
C LEU A 309 5.64 -4.00 -10.20
N SER A 310 6.78 -4.43 -10.70
CA SER A 310 7.55 -5.54 -10.16
C SER A 310 8.36 -5.16 -8.91
N HIS A 311 8.34 -6.05 -7.92
CA HIS A 311 9.13 -6.00 -6.68
C HIS A 311 10.08 -7.19 -6.68
N ILE A 312 11.38 -6.95 -6.81
CA ILE A 312 12.39 -8.00 -6.97
C ILE A 312 13.58 -7.84 -6.04
N GLY A 313 14.28 -8.94 -5.82
CA GLY A 313 15.47 -9.00 -4.97
C GLY A 313 15.19 -9.51 -3.55
N ARG A 314 16.24 -9.49 -2.74
CA ARG A 314 16.27 -10.22 -1.46
C ARG A 314 15.24 -9.75 -0.44
N LYS A 315 14.91 -8.47 -0.41
CA LYS A 315 13.85 -7.91 0.45
C LYS A 315 12.49 -8.52 0.16
N PHE A 316 12.27 -8.94 -1.09
CA PHE A 316 11.00 -9.50 -1.55
C PHE A 316 11.02 -11.03 -1.66
N GLY A 317 12.07 -11.68 -1.12
CA GLY A 317 12.15 -13.13 -1.00
C GLY A 317 12.86 -13.84 -2.16
N ASP A 318 13.47 -13.11 -3.10
CA ASP A 318 14.31 -13.70 -4.13
C ASP A 318 15.67 -14.13 -3.55
N ALA A 319 16.20 -15.25 -4.02
CA ALA A 319 17.56 -15.69 -3.68
C ALA A 319 18.62 -14.79 -4.36
N GLU A 320 18.30 -14.27 -5.54
CA GLU A 320 19.14 -13.41 -6.37
C GLU A 320 19.01 -11.94 -5.96
N SER A 321 20.00 -11.14 -6.35
CA SER A 321 19.92 -9.69 -6.25
C SER A 321 19.04 -9.11 -7.36
N ALA A 322 18.40 -7.96 -7.11
CA ALA A 322 17.65 -7.26 -8.16
C ALA A 322 18.49 -6.99 -9.43
N HIS A 323 19.77 -6.67 -9.25
CA HIS A 323 20.68 -6.41 -10.38
C HIS A 323 20.77 -7.57 -11.38
N SER A 324 20.69 -8.81 -10.92
CA SER A 324 20.69 -10.00 -11.79
C SER A 324 19.34 -10.27 -12.46
N LEU A 325 18.23 -9.77 -11.89
CA LEU A 325 16.86 -10.01 -12.36
C LEU A 325 16.33 -8.88 -13.26
N VAL A 326 16.88 -7.65 -13.14
CA VAL A 326 16.32 -6.43 -13.73
C VAL A 326 16.10 -6.52 -15.23
N THR A 327 16.99 -7.19 -15.98
CA THR A 327 16.88 -7.29 -17.44
C THR A 327 15.65 -8.11 -17.86
N GLU A 328 15.47 -9.28 -17.26
CA GLU A 328 14.33 -10.17 -17.54
C GLU A 328 13.02 -9.51 -17.13
N VAL A 329 13.01 -8.92 -15.93
CA VAL A 329 11.80 -8.28 -15.38
C VAL A 329 11.45 -7.02 -16.16
N THR A 330 12.41 -6.23 -16.65
CA THR A 330 12.11 -5.09 -17.53
C THR A 330 11.43 -5.54 -18.83
N MET A 331 11.81 -6.68 -19.39
CA MET A 331 11.11 -7.23 -20.57
C MET A 331 9.70 -7.65 -20.23
N HIS A 332 9.48 -8.28 -19.08
CA HIS A 332 8.14 -8.66 -18.60
C HIS A 332 7.28 -7.43 -18.31
N ASP A 333 7.82 -6.42 -17.65
CA ASP A 333 7.14 -5.14 -17.41
C ASP A 333 6.74 -4.45 -18.73
N SER A 334 7.64 -4.47 -19.73
CA SER A 334 7.34 -3.90 -21.05
C SER A 334 6.15 -4.59 -21.72
N ASP A 335 6.06 -5.90 -21.61
CA ASP A 335 4.93 -6.70 -22.13
C ASP A 335 3.62 -6.40 -21.39
N ILE A 336 3.69 -6.20 -20.07
CA ILE A 336 2.57 -5.83 -19.20
C ILE A 336 2.09 -4.41 -19.57
N ILE A 337 3.01 -3.45 -19.62
CA ILE A 337 2.73 -2.05 -20.00
C ILE A 337 2.11 -1.99 -21.41
N ALA A 338 2.59 -2.79 -22.35
CA ALA A 338 2.00 -2.86 -23.68
C ALA A 338 0.52 -3.29 -23.64
N SER A 339 0.14 -4.26 -22.77
CA SER A 339 -1.26 -4.62 -22.57
C SER A 339 -2.07 -3.49 -21.93
N MET A 340 -1.49 -2.79 -20.96
CA MET A 340 -2.15 -1.65 -20.30
C MET A 340 -2.40 -0.50 -21.31
N CYS A 341 -1.40 -0.18 -22.14
CA CYS A 341 -1.53 0.84 -23.19
C CYS A 341 -2.50 0.40 -24.33
N ALA A 342 -2.59 -0.90 -24.59
CA ALA A 342 -3.58 -1.45 -25.53
C ALA A 342 -5.00 -1.54 -24.94
N HIS A 343 -5.17 -1.18 -23.65
CA HIS A 343 -6.42 -1.36 -22.90
C HIS A 343 -6.91 -2.83 -22.91
N ASP A 344 -5.95 -3.78 -22.88
CA ASP A 344 -6.22 -5.22 -22.85
C ASP A 344 -6.08 -5.72 -21.39
N ALA A 345 -7.13 -5.53 -20.60
CA ALA A 345 -7.18 -5.94 -19.21
C ALA A 345 -6.96 -7.45 -19.02
N GLU A 346 -7.56 -8.26 -19.92
CA GLU A 346 -7.43 -9.71 -19.85
C GLU A 346 -6.01 -10.18 -20.24
N GLY A 347 -5.41 -9.54 -21.25
CA GLY A 347 -4.01 -9.82 -21.65
C GLY A 347 -3.03 -9.41 -20.56
N PHE A 348 -3.24 -8.27 -19.91
CA PHE A 348 -2.50 -7.82 -18.74
C PHE A 348 -2.52 -8.88 -17.63
N PHE A 349 -3.72 -9.29 -17.22
CA PHE A 349 -3.88 -10.29 -16.16
C PHE A 349 -3.25 -11.64 -16.53
N ARG A 350 -3.49 -12.16 -17.75
CA ARG A 350 -2.92 -13.44 -18.19
C ARG A 350 -1.39 -13.45 -18.19
N LYS A 351 -0.75 -12.32 -18.51
CA LYS A 351 0.72 -12.23 -18.50
C LYS A 351 1.27 -12.36 -17.08
N ILE A 352 0.62 -11.73 -16.10
CA ILE A 352 1.00 -11.83 -14.69
C ILE A 352 0.70 -13.24 -14.17
N ALA A 353 -0.49 -13.77 -14.42
CA ALA A 353 -0.89 -15.10 -13.97
C ALA A 353 -0.01 -16.22 -14.56
N LYS A 354 0.48 -16.07 -15.79
CA LYS A 354 1.36 -17.05 -16.45
C LYS A 354 2.68 -17.27 -15.69
N THR A 355 3.19 -16.25 -15.03
CA THR A 355 4.40 -16.32 -14.19
C THR A 355 4.06 -16.55 -12.72
N ASN A 356 2.78 -16.77 -12.39
CA ASN A 356 2.28 -16.82 -11.02
C ASN A 356 2.70 -15.60 -10.21
N ASP A 357 2.72 -14.44 -10.85
CA ASP A 357 3.17 -13.15 -10.29
C ASP A 357 4.53 -13.25 -9.58
N HIS A 358 5.48 -13.90 -10.23
CA HIS A 358 6.82 -14.12 -9.66
C HIS A 358 7.49 -12.80 -9.24
N SER A 359 7.21 -11.72 -9.96
CA SER A 359 7.72 -10.38 -9.66
C SER A 359 6.84 -9.56 -8.70
N ARG A 360 5.78 -10.10 -8.14
CA ARG A 360 4.97 -9.48 -7.07
C ARG A 360 4.45 -8.09 -7.42
N ILE A 361 3.66 -8.03 -8.50
CA ILE A 361 3.09 -6.78 -9.01
C ILE A 361 1.92 -6.35 -8.13
N CYS A 362 2.15 -5.42 -7.20
CA CYS A 362 1.10 -4.96 -6.29
C CYS A 362 -0.05 -4.26 -7.02
N GLY A 363 0.23 -3.61 -8.15
CA GLY A 363 -0.75 -2.98 -9.04
C GLY A 363 -1.62 -3.94 -9.85
N CYS A 364 -1.46 -5.28 -9.72
CA CYS A 364 -2.22 -6.25 -10.52
C CYS A 364 -3.73 -6.04 -10.40
N ALA A 365 -4.27 -6.03 -9.19
CA ALA A 365 -5.70 -5.89 -8.95
C ALA A 365 -6.24 -4.48 -9.28
N PRO A 366 -5.68 -3.37 -8.75
CA PRO A 366 -6.22 -2.04 -9.02
C PRO A 366 -6.11 -1.64 -10.48
N ASN A 367 -5.01 -1.96 -11.19
CA ASN A 367 -4.84 -1.66 -12.61
C ASN A 367 -5.84 -2.43 -13.48
N TYR A 368 -6.08 -3.72 -13.15
CA TYR A 368 -7.11 -4.51 -13.83
C TYR A 368 -8.49 -3.87 -13.69
N LEU A 369 -8.88 -3.48 -12.48
CA LEU A 369 -10.18 -2.85 -12.23
C LEU A 369 -10.32 -1.50 -12.94
N LEU A 370 -9.29 -0.67 -12.94
CA LEU A 370 -9.31 0.58 -13.68
C LEU A 370 -9.57 0.33 -15.17
N MET A 371 -8.81 -0.56 -15.81
CA MET A 371 -9.00 -0.88 -17.23
C MET A 371 -10.41 -1.43 -17.52
N LYS A 372 -10.97 -2.25 -16.63
CA LYS A 372 -12.35 -2.75 -16.76
C LYS A 372 -13.41 -1.66 -16.56
N SER A 373 -13.07 -0.56 -15.89
CA SER A 373 -14.01 0.52 -15.54
C SER A 373 -14.17 1.55 -16.66
N ILE A 374 -13.10 1.86 -17.37
CA ILE A 374 -13.07 2.93 -18.39
C ILE A 374 -13.41 2.39 -19.77
N ALA A 375 -13.89 3.29 -20.66
CA ALA A 375 -14.19 2.96 -22.04
C ALA A 375 -13.11 3.41 -23.04
N SER A 376 -12.32 4.43 -22.67
CA SER A 376 -11.30 4.99 -23.54
C SER A 376 -10.18 4.01 -23.82
N LYS A 377 -9.79 3.92 -25.11
CA LYS A 377 -8.67 3.12 -25.59
C LYS A 377 -7.44 3.97 -25.94
N ASN A 378 -7.52 5.28 -25.75
CA ASN A 378 -6.41 6.19 -26.02
C ASN A 378 -5.51 6.29 -24.79
N ALA A 379 -4.58 5.35 -24.63
CA ALA A 379 -3.66 5.29 -23.52
C ALA A 379 -2.25 5.74 -23.92
N GLU A 380 -1.57 6.40 -22.98
CA GLU A 380 -0.20 6.86 -23.15
C GLU A 380 0.62 6.48 -21.91
N LEU A 381 1.76 5.83 -22.12
CA LEU A 381 2.79 5.64 -21.09
C LEU A 381 3.42 7.00 -20.80
N LEU A 382 3.18 7.56 -19.63
CA LEU A 382 3.69 8.86 -19.20
C LEU A 382 5.11 8.76 -18.66
N ALA A 383 5.40 7.68 -17.90
CA ALA A 383 6.72 7.37 -17.35
C ALA A 383 6.80 5.90 -16.96
N TYR A 384 8.02 5.35 -17.01
CA TYR A 384 8.40 4.06 -16.43
C TYR A 384 9.76 4.22 -15.77
N GLN A 385 9.90 3.75 -14.51
CA GLN A 385 11.09 3.92 -13.70
C GLN A 385 11.34 2.69 -12.81
N TRP A 386 12.57 2.66 -12.26
CA TRP A 386 13.00 1.76 -11.22
C TRP A 386 13.45 2.55 -9.99
N TRP A 387 13.05 2.07 -8.81
CA TRP A 387 13.64 2.42 -7.53
C TRP A 387 14.61 1.32 -7.12
N ASP A 388 15.91 1.62 -7.20
CA ASP A 388 16.97 0.71 -6.76
C ASP A 388 17.16 0.84 -5.24
N GLN A 389 17.20 -0.30 -4.53
CA GLN A 389 17.40 -0.41 -3.10
C GLN A 389 18.67 -1.23 -2.81
N PRO A 390 19.88 -0.67 -3.03
CA PRO A 390 21.14 -1.40 -3.00
C PRO A 390 21.43 -2.04 -1.63
N ASP A 391 21.03 -1.38 -0.54
CA ASP A 391 21.24 -1.88 0.83
C ASP A 391 20.55 -3.23 1.08
N THR A 392 19.46 -3.50 0.38
CA THR A 392 18.71 -4.75 0.44
C THR A 392 18.88 -5.62 -0.80
N SER A 393 19.72 -5.19 -1.76
CA SER A 393 19.89 -5.84 -3.07
C SER A 393 18.55 -6.05 -3.79
N SER A 394 17.66 -5.08 -3.70
CA SER A 394 16.28 -5.15 -4.20
C SER A 394 15.93 -3.94 -5.05
N ALA A 395 14.84 -4.04 -5.82
CA ALA A 395 14.35 -2.92 -6.62
C ALA A 395 12.84 -3.04 -6.85
N VAL A 396 12.20 -1.90 -7.11
CA VAL A 396 10.78 -1.80 -7.46
C VAL A 396 10.65 -1.06 -8.78
N SER A 397 9.91 -1.62 -9.72
CA SER A 397 9.54 -0.92 -10.95
C SER A 397 8.12 -0.35 -10.83
N PHE A 398 7.87 0.74 -11.55
CA PHE A 398 6.58 1.40 -11.54
C PHE A 398 6.39 2.28 -12.78
N CYS A 399 5.14 2.61 -13.07
CA CYS A 399 4.81 3.47 -14.20
C CYS A 399 3.63 4.40 -13.89
N SER A 400 3.52 5.46 -14.70
CA SER A 400 2.30 6.25 -14.82
C SER A 400 1.75 6.11 -16.23
N ILE A 401 0.44 5.85 -16.38
CA ILE A 401 -0.26 5.70 -17.66
C ILE A 401 -1.53 6.54 -17.62
N GLY A 402 -1.69 7.44 -18.58
CA GLY A 402 -2.91 8.22 -18.77
C GLY A 402 -3.83 7.58 -19.83
N TYR A 403 -5.12 7.50 -19.54
CA TYR A 403 -6.17 7.12 -20.49
C TYR A 403 -6.99 8.36 -20.81
N PHE A 404 -6.87 8.83 -22.04
CA PHE A 404 -7.43 10.11 -22.47
C PHE A 404 -8.76 9.90 -23.20
N GLU A 405 -9.69 10.82 -23.02
CA GLU A 405 -10.92 10.85 -23.82
C GLU A 405 -10.60 11.00 -25.29
N GLU A 406 -11.39 10.36 -26.16
CA GLU A 406 -11.28 10.58 -27.60
C GLU A 406 -11.70 12.03 -27.89
N ASN A 407 -10.91 12.76 -28.67
CA ASN A 407 -11.31 14.09 -29.14
C ASN A 407 -12.58 13.93 -29.97
N SER A 408 -13.69 14.47 -29.46
CA SER A 408 -14.99 14.48 -30.13
C SER A 408 -14.99 15.42 -31.32
#